data_dc17d394e9ab1d2576609037013a2ea8
#
_entry.id   dc17d394e9ab1d2576609037013a2ea8
#
_cell.length_a   1.000
_cell.length_b   1.000
_cell.length_c   1.000
_cell.angle_alpha   90.00
_cell.angle_beta   90.00
_cell.angle_gamma   90.00
#
_symmetry.space_group_name_H-M   'P 1'
#
loop_
_entity.id
_entity.type
_entity.pdbx_description
1 polymer ?
#
loop_
_entity_poly.entity_id
_entity_poly.type
_entity_poly.pdbx_seq_one_letter_code
_entity_poly.pdbx_strand_id
1 'polypeptide(L)'
;MSDPSRICSWKIAFALDNPIRRIIHNPQKNLGGYIEPGQTVLDLGCGPGTFSIAMAKMVGESGKVIAVDVQEEMLQIVRKKAARKGLESRIVTHKSGPDRIGLSQKVDFALAFYMVHEVPNAEAFLKEVASVLKPKGKLLIVEPRMHVSAAAFERTIDIAQQAGLSPISEPKIRFSRSKLLSR
;
A
#
# COMPACT_ATOMS: atom_id res chain seq x y z
N MET A 1 -17.99 7.20 -15.78
CA MET A 1 -16.67 7.69 -16.28
C MET A 1 -15.93 8.24 -15.07
N SER A 2 -14.86 7.59 -14.64
CA SER A 2 -14.02 8.04 -13.51
C SER A 2 -13.31 9.32 -13.90
N ASP A 3 -13.39 10.35 -13.04
CA ASP A 3 -12.70 11.62 -13.22
C ASP A 3 -11.18 11.40 -13.10
N PRO A 4 -10.40 11.57 -14.18
CA PRO A 4 -8.95 11.37 -14.17
C PRO A 4 -8.20 12.38 -13.29
N SER A 5 -8.88 13.43 -12.78
CA SER A 5 -8.29 14.46 -11.93
C SER A 5 -7.99 13.98 -10.49
N ARG A 6 -8.49 12.81 -10.07
CA ARG A 6 -8.29 12.26 -8.71
C ARG A 6 -6.97 11.54 -8.52
N ILE A 7 -6.32 11.11 -9.60
CA ILE A 7 -5.03 10.39 -9.50
C ILE A 7 -3.89 11.42 -9.45
N CYS A 8 -3.10 11.38 -8.40
CA CYS A 8 -1.94 12.27 -8.27
C CYS A 8 -1.00 12.09 -9.47
N SER A 9 -0.71 13.20 -10.19
CA SER A 9 0.20 13.15 -11.33
C SER A 9 1.57 12.59 -10.93
N TRP A 10 2.15 11.69 -11.74
CA TRP A 10 3.45 11.08 -11.50
C TRP A 10 4.57 12.11 -11.22
N LYS A 11 4.49 13.32 -11.82
CA LYS A 11 5.44 14.41 -11.57
C LYS A 11 5.38 14.91 -10.13
N ILE A 12 4.18 14.97 -9.55
CA ILE A 12 3.97 15.37 -8.15
C ILE A 12 4.35 14.21 -7.23
N ALA A 13 3.99 12.97 -7.59
CA ALA A 13 4.36 11.78 -6.82
C ALA A 13 5.89 11.59 -6.75
N PHE A 14 6.62 11.90 -7.83
CA PHE A 14 8.08 11.91 -7.83
C PHE A 14 8.67 12.98 -6.91
N ALA A 15 8.10 14.19 -6.90
CA ALA A 15 8.51 15.26 -5.98
C ALA A 15 8.24 14.91 -4.51
N LEU A 16 7.29 14.01 -4.24
CA LEU A 16 7.00 13.49 -2.91
C LEU A 16 7.97 12.40 -2.42
N ASP A 17 8.82 11.82 -3.29
CA ASP A 17 9.87 10.85 -2.90
C ASP A 17 11.14 11.58 -2.45
N ASN A 18 10.99 12.53 -1.53
CA ASN A 18 12.10 13.26 -0.98
C ASN A 18 12.61 12.63 0.34
N PRO A 19 13.88 12.88 0.74
CA PRO A 19 14.45 12.36 1.99
C PRO A 19 13.63 12.73 3.23
N ILE A 20 12.97 13.88 3.23
CA ILE A 20 12.17 14.39 4.35
C ILE A 20 10.96 13.47 4.59
N ARG A 21 10.26 13.03 3.53
CA ARG A 21 9.15 12.08 3.64
C ARG A 21 9.61 10.74 4.21
N ARG A 22 10.82 10.27 3.85
CA ARG A 22 11.39 9.02 4.37
C ARG A 22 11.74 9.13 5.86
N ILE A 23 12.11 10.32 6.35
CA ILE A 23 12.34 10.58 7.77
C ILE A 23 11.01 10.65 8.52
N ILE A 24 10.01 11.36 7.96
CA ILE A 24 8.68 11.53 8.57
C ILE A 24 7.93 10.19 8.62
N HIS A 25 7.94 9.43 7.54
CA HIS A 25 7.27 8.15 7.40
C HIS A 25 8.28 7.01 7.27
N ASN A 26 9.15 6.88 8.28
CA ASN A 26 10.17 5.82 8.30
C ASN A 26 9.52 4.44 8.13
N PRO A 27 9.74 3.74 6.98
CA PRO A 27 9.07 2.48 6.72
C PRO A 27 9.40 1.40 7.74
N GLN A 28 10.66 1.36 8.22
CA GLN A 28 11.11 0.38 9.21
C GLN A 28 10.34 0.55 10.53
N LYS A 29 10.16 1.79 10.98
CA LYS A 29 9.41 2.09 12.20
C LYS A 29 7.92 1.79 12.05
N ASN A 30 7.35 2.08 10.87
CA ASN A 30 5.91 1.96 10.64
C ASN A 30 5.48 0.52 10.32
N LEU A 31 6.37 -0.32 9.76
CA LEU A 31 6.03 -1.64 9.25
C LEU A 31 6.75 -2.80 9.94
N GLY A 32 7.86 -2.53 10.66
CA GLY A 32 8.75 -3.57 11.19
C GLY A 32 8.11 -4.56 12.17
N GLY A 33 6.94 -4.21 12.74
CA GLY A 33 6.17 -5.11 13.60
C GLY A 33 5.09 -5.93 12.87
N TYR A 34 4.95 -5.79 11.54
CA TYR A 34 3.86 -6.42 10.78
C TYR A 34 4.36 -7.34 9.67
N ILE A 35 5.62 -7.24 9.29
CA ILE A 35 6.24 -7.98 8.19
C ILE A 35 7.33 -8.90 8.74
N GLU A 36 7.25 -10.18 8.40
CA GLU A 36 8.20 -11.20 8.78
C GLU A 36 8.98 -11.74 7.57
N PRO A 37 10.21 -12.24 7.75
CA PRO A 37 10.96 -12.90 6.69
C PRO A 37 10.16 -14.05 6.05
N GLY A 38 10.27 -14.21 4.74
CA GLY A 38 9.57 -15.25 3.97
C GLY A 38 8.15 -14.90 3.55
N GLN A 39 7.55 -13.82 4.05
CA GLN A 39 6.19 -13.42 3.70
C GLN A 39 6.08 -12.88 2.26
N THR A 40 4.89 -13.03 1.69
CA THR A 40 4.45 -12.30 0.49
C THR A 40 3.63 -11.09 0.92
N VAL A 41 4.07 -9.89 0.56
CA VAL A 41 3.43 -8.64 0.97
C VAL A 41 3.04 -7.79 -0.24
N LEU A 42 2.01 -6.97 -0.07
CA LEU A 42 1.40 -6.16 -1.12
C LEU A 42 1.53 -4.67 -0.77
N ASP A 43 2.07 -3.89 -1.71
CA ASP A 43 2.17 -2.43 -1.63
C ASP A 43 1.20 -1.81 -2.63
N LEU A 44 0.06 -1.33 -2.14
CA LEU A 44 -1.03 -0.77 -2.94
C LEU A 44 -0.80 0.73 -3.17
N GLY A 45 -0.82 1.16 -4.43
CA GLY A 45 -0.46 2.53 -4.81
C GLY A 45 1.00 2.80 -4.43
N CYS A 46 1.91 1.93 -4.87
CA CYS A 46 3.29 1.92 -4.41
C CYS A 46 4.08 3.20 -4.76
N GLY A 47 3.56 4.01 -5.71
CA GLY A 47 4.25 5.20 -6.20
C GLY A 47 5.70 4.87 -6.62
N PRO A 48 6.67 5.72 -6.28
CA PRO A 48 8.07 5.50 -6.64
C PRO A 48 8.77 4.44 -5.77
N GLY A 49 8.03 3.63 -4.98
CA GLY A 49 8.51 2.42 -4.30
C GLY A 49 9.24 2.64 -2.97
N THR A 50 8.98 3.72 -2.26
CA THR A 50 9.62 3.97 -0.96
C THR A 50 9.34 2.84 0.03
N PHE A 51 8.08 2.41 0.13
CA PHE A 51 7.68 1.29 0.98
C PHE A 51 8.04 -0.05 0.36
N SER A 52 7.84 -0.26 -0.95
CA SER A 52 8.19 -1.51 -1.64
C SER A 52 9.65 -1.92 -1.42
N ILE A 53 10.60 -0.97 -1.55
CA ILE A 53 12.03 -1.21 -1.32
C ILE A 53 12.32 -1.56 0.15
N ALA A 54 11.64 -0.92 1.08
CA ALA A 54 11.81 -1.22 2.50
C ALA A 54 11.23 -2.59 2.87
N MET A 55 10.03 -2.90 2.39
CA MET A 55 9.38 -4.20 2.58
C MET A 55 10.20 -5.35 1.98
N ALA A 56 10.84 -5.14 0.81
CA ALA A 56 11.70 -6.14 0.19
C ALA A 56 12.93 -6.50 1.04
N LYS A 57 13.40 -5.57 1.87
CA LYS A 57 14.45 -5.85 2.86
C LYS A 57 13.91 -6.63 4.06
N MET A 58 12.68 -6.31 4.50
CA MET A 58 12.05 -6.97 5.66
C MET A 58 11.67 -8.42 5.37
N VAL A 59 11.11 -8.69 4.19
CA VAL A 59 10.71 -10.06 3.81
C VAL A 59 11.90 -11.00 3.55
N GLY A 60 13.11 -10.46 3.43
CA GLY A 60 14.32 -11.26 3.22
C GLY A 60 14.38 -11.94 1.84
N GLU A 61 15.26 -12.94 1.69
CA GLU A 61 15.53 -13.59 0.39
C GLU A 61 14.40 -14.50 -0.08
N SER A 62 13.71 -15.15 0.84
CA SER A 62 12.61 -16.08 0.55
C SER A 62 11.27 -15.38 0.39
N GLY A 63 11.15 -14.10 0.78
CA GLY A 63 9.90 -13.35 0.70
C GLY A 63 9.72 -12.61 -0.62
N LYS A 64 8.52 -12.07 -0.82
CA LYS A 64 8.14 -11.33 -2.03
C LYS A 64 7.36 -10.06 -1.68
N VAL A 65 7.58 -9.03 -2.48
CA VAL A 65 6.78 -7.79 -2.48
C VAL A 65 6.10 -7.67 -3.83
N ILE A 66 4.78 -7.52 -3.83
CA ILE A 66 4.01 -7.17 -5.02
C ILE A 66 3.76 -5.67 -4.94
N ALA A 67 4.44 -4.90 -5.78
CA ALA A 67 4.29 -3.46 -5.87
C ALA A 67 3.25 -3.11 -6.94
N VAL A 68 2.12 -2.54 -6.51
CA VAL A 68 0.97 -2.27 -7.37
C VAL A 68 0.78 -0.77 -7.56
N ASP A 69 0.63 -0.35 -8.80
CA ASP A 69 0.28 1.03 -9.15
C ASP A 69 -0.53 1.07 -10.46
N VAL A 70 -1.34 2.11 -10.64
CA VAL A 70 -2.07 2.36 -11.90
C VAL A 70 -1.16 2.99 -12.95
N GLN A 71 -0.07 3.65 -12.53
CA GLN A 71 0.86 4.38 -13.38
C GLN A 71 2.09 3.50 -13.68
N GLU A 72 2.28 3.17 -14.96
CA GLU A 72 3.42 2.35 -15.41
C GLU A 72 4.77 3.04 -15.11
N GLU A 73 4.81 4.36 -15.14
CA GLU A 73 5.99 5.15 -14.83
C GLU A 73 6.48 4.92 -13.39
N MET A 74 5.55 4.79 -12.43
CA MET A 74 5.88 4.45 -11.05
C MET A 74 6.52 3.07 -10.95
N LEU A 75 5.92 2.09 -11.61
CA LEU A 75 6.43 0.71 -11.64
C LEU A 75 7.82 0.64 -12.28
N GLN A 76 8.10 1.43 -13.32
CA GLN A 76 9.43 1.53 -13.92
C GLN A 76 10.46 2.09 -12.93
N ILE A 77 10.08 3.09 -12.13
CA ILE A 77 10.94 3.64 -11.07
C ILE A 77 11.23 2.58 -10.01
N VAL A 78 10.20 1.82 -9.59
CA VAL A 78 10.37 0.72 -8.64
C VAL A 78 11.36 -0.31 -9.16
N ARG A 79 11.21 -0.78 -10.41
CA ARG A 79 12.13 -1.74 -11.04
C ARG A 79 13.57 -1.23 -11.06
N LYS A 80 13.78 0.02 -11.50
CA LYS A 80 15.12 0.64 -11.52
C LYS A 80 15.73 0.74 -10.11
N LYS A 81 14.93 1.09 -9.10
CA LYS A 81 15.40 1.15 -7.70
C LYS A 81 15.71 -0.23 -7.15
N ALA A 82 14.90 -1.23 -7.46
CA ALA A 82 15.11 -2.61 -7.06
C ALA A 82 16.45 -3.13 -7.62
N ALA A 83 16.68 -3.01 -8.93
CA ALA A 83 17.91 -3.43 -9.58
C ALA A 83 19.16 -2.75 -8.98
N ARG A 84 19.13 -1.43 -8.77
CA ARG A 84 20.24 -0.71 -8.13
C ARG A 84 20.58 -1.17 -6.72
N LYS A 85 19.67 -1.92 -6.07
CA LYS A 85 19.81 -2.38 -4.68
C LYS A 85 19.92 -3.89 -4.55
N GLY A 86 19.97 -4.64 -5.68
CA GLY A 86 19.98 -6.10 -5.71
C GLY A 86 18.71 -6.71 -5.10
N LEU A 87 17.54 -6.09 -5.32
CA LEU A 87 16.26 -6.51 -4.76
C LEU A 87 15.25 -6.95 -5.84
N GLU A 88 15.66 -7.04 -7.10
CA GLU A 88 14.79 -7.38 -8.23
C GLU A 88 14.17 -8.76 -8.10
N SER A 89 14.87 -9.72 -7.49
CA SER A 89 14.34 -11.05 -7.24
C SER A 89 13.21 -11.08 -6.20
N ARG A 90 13.11 -10.02 -5.36
CA ARG A 90 12.14 -9.91 -4.26
C ARG A 90 10.94 -9.05 -4.61
N ILE A 91 11.01 -8.22 -5.66
CA ILE A 91 9.95 -7.28 -6.03
C ILE A 91 9.35 -7.64 -7.38
N VAL A 92 8.05 -7.89 -7.38
CA VAL A 92 7.24 -8.03 -8.59
C VAL A 92 6.39 -6.79 -8.74
N THR A 93 6.46 -6.13 -9.89
CA THR A 93 5.60 -4.98 -10.19
C THR A 93 4.34 -5.44 -10.91
N HIS A 94 3.20 -4.90 -10.55
CA HIS A 94 1.90 -5.22 -11.13
C HIS A 94 1.14 -3.94 -11.45
N LYS A 95 0.72 -3.78 -12.71
CA LYS A 95 -0.11 -2.65 -13.12
C LYS A 95 -1.57 -2.98 -12.86
N SER A 96 -2.21 -2.16 -12.03
CA SER A 96 -3.63 -2.29 -11.71
C SER A 96 -4.51 -1.39 -12.57
N GLY A 97 -5.81 -1.65 -12.55
CA GLY A 97 -6.82 -0.66 -12.95
C GLY A 97 -7.05 0.37 -11.84
N PRO A 98 -7.87 1.41 -12.12
CA PRO A 98 -8.13 2.48 -11.16
C PRO A 98 -8.94 2.02 -9.93
N ASP A 99 -9.75 0.99 -10.07
CA ASP A 99 -10.63 0.44 -9.03
C ASP A 99 -10.49 -1.09 -8.86
N ARG A 100 -9.53 -1.69 -9.54
CA ARG A 100 -9.25 -3.13 -9.51
C ARG A 100 -7.77 -3.40 -9.36
N ILE A 101 -7.43 -4.29 -8.44
CA ILE A 101 -6.05 -4.75 -8.28
C ILE A 101 -5.69 -5.76 -9.36
N GLY A 102 -6.60 -6.70 -9.68
CA GLY A 102 -6.41 -7.75 -10.69
C GLY A 102 -5.40 -8.81 -10.26
N LEU A 103 -5.33 -9.12 -8.96
CA LEU A 103 -4.44 -10.14 -8.40
C LEU A 103 -5.25 -11.33 -7.90
N SER A 104 -4.68 -12.53 -8.10
CA SER A 104 -5.19 -13.78 -7.50
C SER A 104 -4.26 -14.32 -6.40
N GLN A 105 -2.99 -13.91 -6.38
CA GLN A 105 -2.00 -14.36 -5.43
C GLN A 105 -2.36 -13.94 -4.01
N LYS A 106 -2.29 -14.91 -3.07
CA LYS A 106 -2.55 -14.64 -1.65
C LYS A 106 -1.35 -13.99 -0.98
N VAL A 107 -1.61 -13.01 -0.11
CA VAL A 107 -0.59 -12.24 0.60
C VAL A 107 -0.79 -12.29 2.12
N ASP A 108 0.30 -12.17 2.85
CA ASP A 108 0.32 -12.18 4.31
C ASP A 108 0.00 -10.80 4.89
N PHE A 109 0.46 -9.76 4.19
CA PHE A 109 0.27 -8.36 4.60
C PHE A 109 0.03 -7.48 3.38
N ALA A 110 -0.84 -6.49 3.51
CA ALA A 110 -1.07 -5.44 2.52
C ALA A 110 -0.93 -4.05 3.17
N LEU A 111 -0.32 -3.13 2.43
CA LEU A 111 -0.19 -1.73 2.79
C LEU A 111 -0.96 -0.87 1.80
N ALA A 112 -1.83 0.01 2.29
CA ALA A 112 -2.45 1.09 1.53
C ALA A 112 -2.05 2.42 2.18
N PHE A 113 -1.02 3.08 1.63
CA PHE A 113 -0.44 4.29 2.22
C PHE A 113 -0.70 5.52 1.36
N TYR A 114 -1.64 6.37 1.81
CA TYR A 114 -2.04 7.62 1.14
C TYR A 114 -2.62 7.40 -0.25
N MET A 115 -3.49 6.38 -0.41
CA MET A 115 -4.02 6.06 -1.73
C MET A 115 -5.51 5.69 -1.78
N VAL A 116 -6.11 5.19 -0.68
CA VAL A 116 -7.52 4.72 -0.74
C VAL A 116 -8.49 5.86 -1.06
N HIS A 117 -8.20 7.08 -0.62
CA HIS A 117 -9.01 8.26 -0.92
C HIS A 117 -9.01 8.66 -2.41
N GLU A 118 -8.06 8.15 -3.21
CA GLU A 118 -7.99 8.36 -4.66
C GLU A 118 -8.75 7.29 -5.45
N VAL A 119 -9.15 6.17 -4.80
CA VAL A 119 -9.83 5.06 -5.47
C VAL A 119 -11.28 5.42 -5.80
N PRO A 120 -11.71 5.32 -7.07
CA PRO A 120 -13.06 5.71 -7.47
C PRO A 120 -14.15 4.86 -6.82
N ASN A 121 -13.90 3.55 -6.66
CA ASN A 121 -14.81 2.59 -6.03
C ASN A 121 -14.10 1.85 -4.89
N ALA A 122 -14.09 2.47 -3.69
CA ALA A 122 -13.44 1.91 -2.51
C ALA A 122 -14.05 0.57 -2.08
N GLU A 123 -15.36 0.36 -2.29
CA GLU A 123 -16.03 -0.89 -1.92
C GLU A 123 -15.50 -2.07 -2.76
N ALA A 124 -15.53 -1.95 -4.08
CA ALA A 124 -15.01 -2.99 -4.98
C ALA A 124 -13.51 -3.24 -4.71
N PHE A 125 -12.73 -2.18 -4.52
CA PHE A 125 -11.31 -2.25 -4.24
C PHE A 125 -11.00 -2.98 -2.93
N LEU A 126 -11.61 -2.59 -1.81
CA LEU A 126 -11.37 -3.19 -0.50
C LEU A 126 -11.88 -4.63 -0.41
N LYS A 127 -12.96 -4.97 -1.14
CA LYS A 127 -13.44 -6.34 -1.29
C LYS A 127 -12.39 -7.21 -2.01
N GLU A 128 -11.75 -6.69 -3.04
CA GLU A 128 -10.68 -7.38 -3.74
C GLU A 128 -9.43 -7.52 -2.86
N VAL A 129 -9.02 -6.46 -2.13
CA VAL A 129 -7.93 -6.53 -1.14
C VAL A 129 -8.20 -7.62 -0.11
N ALA A 130 -9.40 -7.64 0.48
CA ALA A 130 -9.80 -8.68 1.43
C ALA A 130 -9.71 -10.08 0.80
N SER A 131 -10.10 -10.22 -0.47
CA SER A 131 -10.06 -11.50 -1.16
C SER A 131 -8.65 -12.06 -1.33
N VAL A 132 -7.64 -11.22 -1.54
CA VAL A 132 -6.23 -11.64 -1.72
C VAL A 132 -5.47 -11.82 -0.41
N LEU A 133 -5.95 -11.31 0.71
CA LEU A 133 -5.35 -11.60 2.01
C LEU A 133 -5.54 -13.09 2.37
N LYS A 134 -4.51 -13.69 2.96
CA LYS A 134 -4.60 -15.01 3.58
C LYS A 134 -5.50 -14.95 4.84
N PRO A 135 -6.00 -16.08 5.36
CA PRO A 135 -6.58 -16.12 6.70
C PRO A 135 -5.60 -15.54 7.72
N LYS A 136 -6.05 -14.61 8.60
CA LYS A 136 -5.21 -13.83 9.53
C LYS A 136 -4.22 -12.86 8.83
N GLY A 137 -4.26 -12.73 7.51
CA GLY A 137 -3.54 -11.69 6.77
C GLY A 137 -3.98 -10.30 7.20
N LYS A 138 -3.07 -9.34 7.17
CA LYS A 138 -3.31 -7.99 7.71
C LYS A 138 -3.31 -6.94 6.62
N LEU A 139 -4.17 -5.93 6.75
CA LEU A 139 -4.18 -4.71 5.95
C LEU A 139 -3.91 -3.51 6.85
N LEU A 140 -2.89 -2.73 6.51
CA LEU A 140 -2.67 -1.43 7.13
C LEU A 140 -3.12 -0.33 6.18
N ILE A 141 -4.17 0.41 6.57
CA ILE A 141 -4.64 1.61 5.86
C ILE A 141 -4.07 2.83 6.58
N VAL A 142 -3.44 3.72 5.81
CA VAL A 142 -2.86 4.97 6.30
C VAL A 142 -3.30 6.11 5.40
N GLU A 143 -3.92 7.16 5.95
CA GLU A 143 -4.42 8.30 5.20
C GLU A 143 -3.94 9.65 5.78
N PRO A 144 -3.64 10.65 4.94
CA PRO A 144 -3.12 11.93 5.39
C PRO A 144 -4.23 12.74 6.08
N ARG A 145 -3.98 13.21 7.32
CA ARG A 145 -4.97 14.01 8.10
C ARG A 145 -5.37 15.30 7.42
N MET A 146 -4.51 15.85 6.57
CA MET A 146 -4.78 17.11 5.87
C MET A 146 -5.76 16.95 4.71
N HIS A 147 -5.81 15.77 4.08
CA HIS A 147 -6.66 15.50 2.93
C HIS A 147 -7.89 14.67 3.26
N VAL A 148 -7.79 13.79 4.27
CA VAL A 148 -8.86 12.88 4.65
C VAL A 148 -9.37 13.26 6.04
N SER A 149 -10.64 13.67 6.14
CA SER A 149 -11.28 13.98 7.42
C SER A 149 -11.45 12.70 8.27
N ALA A 150 -11.70 12.87 9.58
CA ALA A 150 -11.98 11.72 10.45
C ALA A 150 -13.19 10.92 9.95
N ALA A 151 -14.28 11.62 9.64
CA ALA A 151 -15.50 10.97 9.14
C ALA A 151 -15.29 10.23 7.80
N ALA A 152 -14.47 10.77 6.89
CA ALA A 152 -14.14 10.10 5.63
C ALA A 152 -13.28 8.85 5.88
N PHE A 153 -12.33 8.92 6.81
CA PHE A 153 -11.51 7.77 7.19
C PHE A 153 -12.35 6.66 7.82
N GLU A 154 -13.24 6.99 8.78
CA GLU A 154 -14.12 5.98 9.40
C GLU A 154 -15.03 5.32 8.36
N ARG A 155 -15.60 6.07 7.39
CA ARG A 155 -16.35 5.47 6.27
C ARG A 155 -15.51 4.45 5.48
N THR A 156 -14.24 4.74 5.25
CA THR A 156 -13.33 3.78 4.59
C THR A 156 -13.15 2.52 5.43
N ILE A 157 -13.06 2.66 6.75
CA ILE A 157 -12.95 1.51 7.67
C ILE A 157 -14.25 0.71 7.70
N ASP A 158 -15.41 1.37 7.71
CA ASP A 158 -16.73 0.69 7.64
C ASP A 158 -16.83 -0.14 6.35
N ILE A 159 -16.40 0.39 5.21
CA ILE A 159 -16.36 -0.34 3.94
C ILE A 159 -15.41 -1.55 4.04
N ALA A 160 -14.25 -1.39 4.66
CA ALA A 160 -13.31 -2.49 4.87
C ALA A 160 -13.91 -3.59 5.76
N GLN A 161 -14.69 -3.22 6.79
CA GLN A 161 -15.39 -4.17 7.66
C GLN A 161 -16.49 -4.92 6.88
N GLN A 162 -17.25 -4.23 6.03
CA GLN A 162 -18.24 -4.86 5.15
C GLN A 162 -17.60 -5.83 4.14
N ALA A 163 -16.33 -5.59 3.77
CA ALA A 163 -15.53 -6.50 2.96
C ALA A 163 -14.98 -7.72 3.74
N GLY A 164 -15.27 -7.84 5.03
CA GLY A 164 -14.85 -8.97 5.88
C GLY A 164 -13.51 -8.74 6.61
N LEU A 165 -13.07 -7.50 6.75
CA LEU A 165 -11.88 -7.15 7.50
C LEU A 165 -12.24 -6.65 8.89
N SER A 166 -11.56 -7.13 9.93
CA SER A 166 -11.82 -6.75 11.33
C SER A 166 -10.73 -5.82 11.86
N PRO A 167 -11.06 -4.66 12.45
CA PRO A 167 -10.06 -3.78 13.06
C PRO A 167 -9.32 -4.45 14.22
N ILE A 168 -7.98 -4.29 14.26
CA ILE A 168 -7.11 -4.83 15.32
C ILE A 168 -6.58 -3.70 16.20
N SER A 169 -6.04 -2.65 15.58
CA SER A 169 -5.37 -1.56 16.29
C SER A 169 -5.29 -0.27 15.46
N GLU A 170 -4.89 0.81 16.12
CA GLU A 170 -4.68 2.13 15.52
C GLU A 170 -3.20 2.56 15.68
N PRO A 171 -2.31 2.12 14.77
CA PRO A 171 -0.91 2.49 14.84
C PRO A 171 -0.73 4.01 14.74
N LYS A 172 0.09 4.60 15.62
CA LYS A 172 0.35 6.05 15.58
C LYS A 172 1.38 6.38 14.51
N ILE A 173 0.91 6.82 13.34
CA ILE A 173 1.76 7.28 12.23
C ILE A 173 1.65 8.81 12.11
N ARG A 174 2.81 9.47 12.05
CA ARG A 174 2.89 10.94 12.09
C ARG A 174 2.08 11.57 10.96
N PHE A 175 1.29 12.59 11.27
CA PHE A 175 0.40 13.32 10.36
C PHE A 175 -0.66 12.48 9.65
N SER A 176 -0.91 11.27 10.13
CA SER A 176 -1.82 10.31 9.48
C SER A 176 -2.93 9.84 10.39
N ARG A 177 -4.01 9.35 9.77
CA ARG A 177 -4.98 8.43 10.35
C ARG A 177 -4.59 7.04 9.90
N SER A 178 -4.66 6.06 10.77
CA SER A 178 -4.26 4.70 10.41
C SER A 178 -5.06 3.67 11.16
N LYS A 179 -5.34 2.56 10.51
CA LYS A 179 -6.03 1.41 11.06
C LYS A 179 -5.38 0.13 10.53
N LEU A 180 -5.06 -0.77 11.44
CA LEU A 180 -4.65 -2.13 11.11
C LEU A 180 -5.88 -3.03 11.20
N LEU A 181 -6.14 -3.80 10.14
CA LEU A 181 -7.24 -4.74 10.05
C LEU A 181 -6.71 -6.15 9.77
N SER A 182 -7.49 -7.18 10.10
CA SER A 182 -7.22 -8.59 9.79
C SER A 182 -8.38 -9.20 9.01
N ARG A 183 -8.06 -10.13 8.13
CA ARG A 183 -9.02 -11.02 7.51
C ARG A 183 -9.38 -12.17 8.46
#